data_329e67b1a027aa78d9aedef0e91a5ccb
#
_entry.id   329e67b1a027aa78d9aedef0e91a5ccb
#
_cell.length_a   1.000
_cell.length_b   1.000
_cell.length_c   1.000
_cell.angle_alpha   90.00
_cell.angle_beta   90.00
_cell.angle_gamma   90.00
#
_symmetry.space_group_name_H-M   'P 1'
#
loop_
_entity.id
_entity.type
_entity.pdbx_description
1 polymer ?
#
loop_
_entity_poly.entity_id
_entity_poly.type
_entity_poly.pdbx_seq_one_letter_code
_entity_poly.pdbx_strand_id
1 'polypeptide(L)'
;MFGKIIKNDVRESKLITAVLTIFITAAALFVALASILSVNLAGSIDTLMEKSQSPHYMQMHTGEIDSERLASFVKTQGNVENYEVTEFLNLNGSDIELGGHSFADSVEDNGLAVQSTKLDYLLDMNNQPIQPKPGELYVPVAFKKQGIVKLGDSATIAGKAFTVSGFLRDGIMNSQMAGSKRLLVHQKEYDALFSKGKLEYILQFRLRDPSKLNQFEADYKKAGLEVNGPSGSHRLFKLGNAMSGGVMIGILLVISILIVLM
;
A
#
# COMPACT_ATOMS: atom_id res chain seq x y z
N MET A 1 -41.30 20.97 -33.83
CA MET A 1 -42.39 20.03 -33.51
C MET A 1 -42.10 19.28 -32.23
N PHE A 2 -40.93 18.64 -32.07
CA PHE A 2 -40.51 17.88 -30.87
C PHE A 2 -40.55 18.68 -29.55
N GLY A 3 -40.09 19.93 -29.52
CA GLY A 3 -40.07 20.73 -28.30
C GLY A 3 -41.45 21.07 -27.72
N LYS A 4 -42.49 21.13 -28.58
CA LYS A 4 -43.88 21.32 -28.12
C LYS A 4 -44.46 20.05 -27.50
N ILE A 5 -44.13 18.88 -28.07
CA ILE A 5 -44.55 17.58 -27.54
C ILE A 5 -43.93 17.35 -26.16
N ILE A 6 -42.61 17.50 -26.03
CA ILE A 6 -41.90 17.36 -24.74
C ILE A 6 -42.46 18.32 -23.68
N LYS A 7 -42.72 19.59 -24.06
CA LYS A 7 -43.29 20.59 -23.14
C LYS A 7 -44.71 20.25 -22.68
N ASN A 8 -45.50 19.57 -23.53
CA ASN A 8 -46.87 19.16 -23.17
C ASN A 8 -46.83 17.91 -22.27
N ASP A 9 -45.99 16.91 -22.60
CA ASP A 9 -45.81 15.69 -21.78
C ASP A 9 -45.29 16.02 -20.37
N VAL A 10 -44.29 16.93 -20.25
CA VAL A 10 -43.79 17.43 -18.98
C VAL A 10 -44.88 18.15 -18.14
N ARG A 11 -45.81 18.84 -18.81
CA ARG A 11 -46.89 19.57 -18.17
C ARG A 11 -48.02 18.64 -17.70
N GLU A 12 -48.31 17.55 -18.41
CA GLU A 12 -49.33 16.57 -18.08
C GLU A 12 -48.86 15.57 -17.03
N SER A 13 -47.55 15.25 -17.02
CA SER A 13 -46.94 14.23 -16.11
C SER A 13 -45.96 14.85 -15.10
N LYS A 14 -46.36 15.92 -14.41
CA LYS A 14 -45.48 16.66 -13.48
C LYS A 14 -44.81 15.81 -12.43
N LEU A 15 -45.51 14.84 -11.85
CA LEU A 15 -44.97 13.94 -10.83
C LEU A 15 -43.89 13.03 -11.42
N ILE A 16 -44.16 12.41 -12.56
CA ILE A 16 -43.22 11.52 -13.26
C ILE A 16 -41.98 12.31 -13.68
N THR A 17 -42.16 13.50 -14.22
CA THR A 17 -41.04 14.38 -14.63
C THR A 17 -40.19 14.78 -13.42
N ALA A 18 -40.83 15.12 -12.29
CA ALA A 18 -40.10 15.45 -11.07
C ALA A 18 -39.28 14.27 -10.55
N VAL A 19 -39.86 13.07 -10.51
CA VAL A 19 -39.21 11.85 -10.07
C VAL A 19 -38.02 11.51 -11.00
N LEU A 20 -38.20 11.55 -12.33
CA LEU A 20 -37.13 11.32 -13.31
C LEU A 20 -36.01 12.36 -13.16
N THR A 21 -36.36 13.64 -12.96
CA THR A 21 -35.35 14.68 -12.76
C THR A 21 -34.54 14.43 -11.50
N ILE A 22 -35.16 13.98 -10.40
CA ILE A 22 -34.45 13.64 -9.15
C ILE A 22 -33.49 12.46 -9.41
N PHE A 23 -33.95 11.39 -10.07
CA PHE A 23 -33.10 10.23 -10.36
C PHE A 23 -31.93 10.57 -11.27
N ILE A 24 -32.14 11.31 -12.35
CA ILE A 24 -31.07 11.75 -13.26
C ILE A 24 -30.07 12.65 -12.50
N THR A 25 -30.56 13.56 -11.69
CA THR A 25 -29.70 14.43 -10.89
C THR A 25 -28.87 13.62 -9.86
N ALA A 26 -29.51 12.68 -9.18
CA ALA A 26 -28.83 11.80 -8.24
C ALA A 26 -27.74 10.94 -8.92
N ALA A 27 -28.08 10.35 -10.07
CA ALA A 27 -27.11 9.59 -10.86
C ALA A 27 -25.91 10.44 -11.31
N ALA A 28 -26.17 11.66 -11.79
CA ALA A 28 -25.12 12.61 -12.19
C ALA A 28 -24.22 13.00 -11.00
N LEU A 29 -24.81 13.23 -9.82
CA LEU A 29 -24.06 13.52 -8.60
C LEU A 29 -23.16 12.34 -8.18
N PHE A 30 -23.65 11.10 -8.24
CA PHE A 30 -22.83 9.93 -7.90
C PHE A 30 -21.68 9.73 -8.88
N VAL A 31 -21.88 9.95 -10.18
CA VAL A 31 -20.80 9.92 -11.18
C VAL A 31 -19.78 11.01 -10.90
N ALA A 32 -20.22 12.24 -10.59
CA ALA A 32 -19.33 13.34 -10.26
C ALA A 32 -18.49 13.04 -9.00
N LEU A 33 -19.14 12.52 -7.94
CA LEU A 33 -18.44 12.09 -6.73
C LEU A 33 -17.44 10.98 -6.99
N ALA A 34 -17.82 9.96 -7.75
CA ALA A 34 -16.92 8.87 -8.11
C ALA A 34 -15.70 9.40 -8.90
N SER A 35 -15.90 10.35 -9.80
CA SER A 35 -14.82 10.97 -10.58
C SER A 35 -13.86 11.77 -9.67
N ILE A 36 -14.39 12.58 -8.77
CA ILE A 36 -13.58 13.34 -7.79
C ILE A 36 -12.78 12.40 -6.90
N LEU A 37 -13.42 11.36 -6.36
CA LEU A 37 -12.75 10.37 -5.52
C LEU A 37 -11.66 9.62 -6.28
N SER A 38 -11.88 9.28 -7.56
CA SER A 38 -10.88 8.62 -8.40
C SER A 38 -9.64 9.48 -8.59
N VAL A 39 -9.81 10.78 -8.90
CA VAL A 39 -8.70 11.72 -9.07
C VAL A 39 -7.94 11.90 -7.75
N ASN A 40 -8.66 12.08 -6.64
CA ASN A 40 -8.04 12.25 -5.33
C ASN A 40 -7.29 10.98 -4.88
N LEU A 41 -7.84 9.80 -5.14
CA LEU A 41 -7.18 8.53 -4.83
C LEU A 41 -5.88 8.39 -5.63
N ALA A 42 -5.93 8.62 -6.95
CA ALA A 42 -4.74 8.56 -7.80
C ALA A 42 -3.66 9.55 -7.33
N GLY A 43 -4.02 10.80 -7.07
CA GLY A 43 -3.10 11.81 -6.55
C GLY A 43 -2.52 11.46 -5.18
N SER A 44 -3.31 10.84 -4.31
CA SER A 44 -2.83 10.36 -3.00
C SER A 44 -1.84 9.21 -3.12
N ILE A 45 -2.07 8.30 -4.07
CA ILE A 45 -1.14 7.19 -4.36
C ILE A 45 0.16 7.73 -4.95
N ASP A 46 0.09 8.62 -5.92
CA ASP A 46 1.27 9.24 -6.51
C ASP A 46 2.09 10.00 -5.46
N THR A 47 1.43 10.75 -4.59
CA THR A 47 2.07 11.43 -3.45
C THR A 47 2.75 10.43 -2.50
N LEU A 48 2.08 9.32 -2.16
CA LEU A 48 2.68 8.27 -1.33
C LEU A 48 3.95 7.72 -1.98
N MET A 49 3.87 7.31 -3.24
CA MET A 49 4.99 6.72 -3.98
C MET A 49 6.17 7.67 -4.13
N GLU A 50 5.89 8.97 -4.32
CA GLU A 50 6.92 10.00 -4.42
C GLU A 50 7.57 10.27 -3.06
N LYS A 51 6.77 10.56 -2.02
CA LYS A 51 7.27 10.92 -0.68
C LYS A 51 7.98 9.78 0.02
N SER A 52 7.54 8.54 -0.18
CA SER A 52 8.24 7.37 0.33
C SER A 52 9.50 7.02 -0.47
N GLN A 53 9.76 7.68 -1.61
CA GLN A 53 10.79 7.24 -2.54
C GLN A 53 10.64 5.76 -2.89
N SER A 54 9.38 5.32 -3.15
CA SER A 54 9.09 3.92 -3.44
C SER A 54 9.92 3.38 -4.59
N PRO A 55 10.42 2.13 -4.50
CA PRO A 55 11.20 1.51 -5.55
C PRO A 55 10.35 1.26 -6.81
N HIS A 56 11.00 1.25 -7.97
CA HIS A 56 10.38 0.82 -9.22
C HIS A 56 10.36 -0.71 -9.37
N TYR A 57 11.32 -1.38 -8.73
CA TYR A 57 11.41 -2.84 -8.61
C TYR A 57 11.84 -3.22 -7.21
N MET A 58 11.22 -4.27 -6.67
CA MET A 58 11.65 -4.90 -5.43
C MET A 58 11.70 -6.42 -5.59
N GLN A 59 12.60 -7.06 -4.87
CA GLN A 59 12.74 -8.51 -4.75
C GLN A 59 12.91 -8.88 -3.28
N MET A 60 12.03 -9.71 -2.75
CA MET A 60 12.27 -10.34 -1.45
C MET A 60 13.21 -11.53 -1.62
N HIS A 61 14.08 -11.73 -0.65
CA HIS A 61 15.07 -12.80 -0.65
C HIS A 61 15.26 -13.38 0.73
N THR A 62 15.35 -14.70 0.81
CA THR A 62 15.70 -15.43 2.03
C THR A 62 17.08 -16.07 1.85
N GLY A 63 17.97 -15.93 2.83
CA GLY A 63 19.33 -16.42 2.80
C GLY A 63 20.35 -15.31 2.56
N GLU A 64 21.61 -15.68 2.43
CA GLU A 64 22.70 -14.72 2.22
C GLU A 64 22.58 -14.03 0.85
N ILE A 65 22.91 -12.74 0.83
CA ILE A 65 22.97 -11.95 -0.41
C ILE A 65 24.43 -11.87 -0.87
N ASP A 66 24.67 -12.18 -2.14
CA ASP A 66 25.95 -11.91 -2.80
C ASP A 66 26.11 -10.40 -3.05
N SER A 67 26.60 -9.71 -2.04
CA SER A 67 26.76 -8.25 -2.06
C SER A 67 27.74 -7.76 -3.13
N GLU A 68 28.74 -8.58 -3.50
CA GLU A 68 29.73 -8.21 -4.54
C GLU A 68 29.08 -8.29 -5.92
N ARG A 69 28.33 -9.35 -6.18
CA ARG A 69 27.56 -9.50 -7.42
C ARG A 69 26.52 -8.40 -7.56
N LEU A 70 25.78 -8.10 -6.49
CA LEU A 70 24.80 -7.03 -6.48
C LEU A 70 25.45 -5.68 -6.78
N ALA A 71 26.56 -5.34 -6.11
CA ALA A 71 27.28 -4.11 -6.36
C ALA A 71 27.82 -4.01 -7.79
N SER A 72 28.35 -5.11 -8.32
CA SER A 72 28.83 -5.20 -9.72
C SER A 72 27.69 -4.98 -10.71
N PHE A 73 26.53 -5.60 -10.47
CA PHE A 73 25.33 -5.42 -11.29
C PHE A 73 24.90 -3.94 -11.29
N VAL A 74 24.73 -3.34 -10.13
CA VAL A 74 24.30 -1.94 -10.02
C VAL A 74 25.28 -1.00 -10.73
N LYS A 75 26.59 -1.24 -10.60
CA LYS A 75 27.63 -0.43 -11.25
C LYS A 75 27.53 -0.47 -12.79
N THR A 76 27.11 -1.61 -13.35
CA THR A 76 26.97 -1.79 -14.81
C THR A 76 25.62 -1.33 -15.35
N GLN A 77 24.61 -1.19 -14.48
CA GLN A 77 23.25 -0.76 -14.83
C GLN A 77 23.12 0.76 -14.85
N GLY A 78 23.32 1.38 -16.02
CA GLY A 78 23.21 2.84 -16.17
C GLY A 78 21.81 3.41 -15.85
N ASN A 79 20.77 2.57 -15.81
CA ASN A 79 19.40 2.97 -15.48
C ASN A 79 19.08 2.94 -13.97
N VAL A 80 19.95 2.42 -13.11
CA VAL A 80 19.73 2.47 -11.66
C VAL A 80 20.06 3.87 -11.15
N GLU A 81 19.08 4.54 -10.57
CA GLU A 81 19.23 5.83 -9.89
C GLU A 81 19.77 5.61 -8.48
N ASN A 82 19.12 4.71 -7.74
CA ASN A 82 19.44 4.37 -6.37
C ASN A 82 19.01 2.93 -6.06
N TYR A 83 19.64 2.31 -5.07
CA TYR A 83 19.23 1.02 -4.54
C TYR A 83 19.48 0.94 -3.04
N GLU A 84 18.72 0.08 -2.38
CA GLU A 84 18.86 -0.23 -0.96
C GLU A 84 18.49 -1.69 -0.72
N VAL A 85 19.17 -2.31 0.23
CA VAL A 85 18.80 -3.62 0.76
C VAL A 85 18.37 -3.38 2.20
N THR A 86 17.11 -3.70 2.51
CA THR A 86 16.57 -3.58 3.85
C THR A 86 16.23 -4.95 4.40
N GLU A 87 16.23 -5.07 5.72
CA GLU A 87 15.88 -6.28 6.42
C GLU A 87 14.39 -6.32 6.74
N PHE A 88 13.81 -7.51 6.68
CA PHE A 88 12.46 -7.82 7.10
C PHE A 88 12.54 -9.04 8.02
N LEU A 89 12.32 -8.84 9.32
CA LEU A 89 12.34 -9.91 10.30
C LEU A 89 10.94 -10.52 10.40
N ASN A 90 10.70 -11.56 9.59
CA ASN A 90 9.42 -12.26 9.53
C ASN A 90 9.18 -13.03 10.84
N LEU A 91 8.03 -12.78 11.49
CA LEU A 91 7.64 -13.36 12.77
C LEU A 91 6.47 -14.33 12.60
N ASN A 92 6.41 -15.34 13.47
CA ASN A 92 5.20 -16.16 13.55
C ASN A 92 4.02 -15.31 14.02
N GLY A 93 2.85 -15.46 13.39
CA GLY A 93 1.65 -14.74 13.82
C GLY A 93 1.28 -14.97 15.27
N SER A 94 1.55 -16.16 15.84
CA SER A 94 1.34 -16.47 17.25
C SER A 94 2.19 -15.62 18.22
N ASP A 95 3.26 -15.01 17.73
CA ASP A 95 4.14 -14.14 18.50
C ASP A 95 3.72 -12.66 18.43
N ILE A 96 2.61 -12.36 17.74
CA ILE A 96 2.12 -10.99 17.53
C ILE A 96 0.73 -10.83 18.12
N GLU A 97 0.58 -9.88 19.03
CA GLU A 97 -0.70 -9.44 19.57
C GLU A 97 -0.76 -7.90 19.53
N LEU A 98 -1.80 -7.35 18.91
CA LEU A 98 -2.01 -5.91 18.79
C LEU A 98 -3.39 -5.54 19.34
N GLY A 99 -3.46 -4.70 20.37
CA GLY A 99 -4.72 -4.26 20.95
C GLY A 99 -5.60 -5.40 21.48
N GLY A 100 -4.99 -6.51 21.94
CA GLY A 100 -5.70 -7.73 22.35
C GLY A 100 -6.11 -8.65 21.20
N HIS A 101 -5.74 -8.34 19.94
CA HIS A 101 -6.00 -9.16 18.77
C HIS A 101 -4.77 -10.01 18.43
N SER A 102 -4.90 -11.34 18.48
CA SER A 102 -3.85 -12.28 18.11
C SER A 102 -3.76 -12.45 16.59
N PHE A 103 -2.55 -12.56 16.06
CA PHE A 103 -2.26 -12.82 14.65
C PHE A 103 -1.96 -14.29 14.35
N ALA A 104 -2.22 -15.21 15.29
CA ALA A 104 -1.92 -16.63 15.14
C ALA A 104 -2.55 -17.24 13.87
N ASP A 105 -3.74 -16.78 13.49
CA ASP A 105 -4.48 -17.26 12.31
C ASP A 105 -4.27 -16.37 11.07
N SER A 106 -3.33 -15.41 11.13
CA SER A 106 -3.03 -14.54 9.98
C SER A 106 -2.39 -15.33 8.86
N VAL A 107 -2.91 -15.15 7.65
CA VAL A 107 -2.32 -15.70 6.42
C VAL A 107 -1.27 -14.75 5.82
N GLU A 108 -1.17 -13.53 6.33
CA GLU A 108 -0.17 -12.54 5.92
C GLU A 108 1.09 -12.69 6.75
N ASP A 109 2.25 -12.57 6.13
CA ASP A 109 3.53 -12.42 6.82
C ASP A 109 3.59 -11.06 7.52
N ASN A 110 3.85 -11.07 8.81
CA ASN A 110 3.99 -9.85 9.59
C ASN A 110 5.41 -9.79 10.13
N GLY A 111 6.17 -8.79 9.72
CA GLY A 111 7.57 -8.69 10.10
C GLY A 111 7.94 -7.32 10.66
N LEU A 112 8.96 -7.34 11.52
CA LEU A 112 9.58 -6.12 12.00
C LEU A 112 10.47 -5.52 10.92
N ALA A 113 10.43 -4.21 10.84
CA ALA A 113 11.32 -3.41 10.02
C ALA A 113 11.82 -2.19 10.82
N VAL A 114 12.97 -1.69 10.42
CA VAL A 114 13.47 -0.37 10.82
C VAL A 114 13.28 0.60 9.66
N GLN A 115 13.35 1.91 9.93
CA GLN A 115 13.20 2.90 8.88
C GLN A 115 14.35 2.82 7.88
N SER A 116 14.00 2.81 6.60
CA SER A 116 14.95 2.88 5.49
C SER A 116 15.71 4.20 5.48
N THR A 117 16.89 4.21 4.85
CA THR A 117 17.76 5.39 4.82
C THR A 117 17.77 6.11 3.48
N LYS A 118 17.46 5.42 2.38
CA LYS A 118 17.58 5.94 1.01
C LYS A 118 16.30 5.80 0.19
N LEU A 119 15.60 4.69 0.31
CA LEU A 119 14.43 4.34 -0.47
C LEU A 119 13.33 3.81 0.44
N ASP A 120 12.09 3.82 -0.07
CA ASP A 120 10.95 3.13 0.52
C ASP A 120 10.70 3.50 1.99
N TYR A 121 10.70 4.81 2.25
CA TYR A 121 10.41 5.34 3.59
C TYR A 121 9.00 4.93 4.03
N LEU A 122 8.87 4.44 5.24
CA LEU A 122 7.59 4.25 5.91
C LEU A 122 7.13 5.61 6.46
N LEU A 123 5.99 6.09 5.93
CA LEU A 123 5.50 7.44 6.18
C LEU A 123 4.39 7.46 7.23
N ASP A 124 4.34 8.53 7.99
CA ASP A 124 3.21 8.85 8.86
C ASP A 124 1.99 9.33 8.04
N MET A 125 0.92 9.72 8.73
CA MET A 125 -0.31 10.23 8.10
C MET A 125 -0.13 11.62 7.48
N ASN A 126 1.00 12.32 7.76
CA ASN A 126 1.37 13.61 7.20
C ASN A 126 2.41 13.50 6.08
N ASN A 127 2.68 12.29 5.59
CA ASN A 127 3.70 12.00 4.57
C ASN A 127 5.14 12.31 5.02
N GLN A 128 5.43 12.20 6.32
CA GLN A 128 6.78 12.34 6.85
C GLN A 128 7.36 10.97 7.19
N PRO A 129 8.66 10.72 6.95
CA PRO A 129 9.33 9.51 7.39
C PRO A 129 9.25 9.37 8.92
N ILE A 130 8.79 8.21 9.37
CA ILE A 130 8.62 7.92 10.79
C ILE A 130 9.99 7.65 11.42
N GLN A 131 10.21 8.17 12.61
CA GLN A 131 11.39 7.89 13.44
C GLN A 131 10.92 7.35 14.80
N PRO A 132 10.75 6.02 14.96
CA PRO A 132 10.27 5.44 16.20
C PRO A 132 11.25 5.69 17.35
N LYS A 133 10.73 5.92 18.54
CA LYS A 133 11.51 5.90 19.78
C LYS A 133 11.49 4.49 20.40
N PRO A 134 12.41 4.17 21.31
CA PRO A 134 12.38 2.90 22.03
C PRO A 134 11.02 2.66 22.71
N GLY A 135 10.45 1.45 22.50
CA GLY A 135 9.15 1.05 23.02
C GLY A 135 7.94 1.47 22.15
N GLU A 136 8.14 2.30 21.13
CA GLU A 136 7.09 2.67 20.17
C GLU A 136 6.96 1.62 19.06
N LEU A 137 5.72 1.38 18.67
CA LEU A 137 5.37 0.56 17.51
C LEU A 137 4.50 1.37 16.55
N TYR A 138 4.85 1.35 15.28
CA TYR A 138 4.01 1.88 14.20
C TYR A 138 3.51 0.72 13.35
N VAL A 139 2.21 0.69 13.11
CA VAL A 139 1.51 -0.41 12.43
C VAL A 139 0.84 0.05 11.15
N PRO A 140 0.61 -0.83 10.16
CA PRO A 140 -0.07 -0.47 8.93
C PRO A 140 -1.41 0.22 9.17
N VAL A 141 -1.69 1.30 8.43
CA VAL A 141 -2.97 2.01 8.48
C VAL A 141 -4.17 1.10 8.16
N ALA A 142 -3.94 -0.01 7.46
CA ALA A 142 -4.94 -1.03 7.20
C ALA A 142 -5.51 -1.64 8.49
N PHE A 143 -4.69 -1.88 9.50
CA PHE A 143 -5.12 -2.44 10.80
C PHE A 143 -6.04 -1.49 11.55
N LYS A 144 -5.81 -0.17 11.45
CA LYS A 144 -6.76 0.84 11.96
C LYS A 144 -8.11 0.74 11.25
N LYS A 145 -8.10 0.65 9.91
CA LYS A 145 -9.32 0.58 9.10
C LYS A 145 -10.13 -0.70 9.37
N GLN A 146 -9.45 -1.77 9.66
CA GLN A 146 -10.06 -3.08 10.03
C GLN A 146 -10.54 -3.11 11.49
N GLY A 147 -10.25 -2.08 12.28
CA GLY A 147 -10.64 -2.02 13.70
C GLY A 147 -9.81 -2.92 14.61
N ILE A 148 -8.67 -3.44 14.11
CA ILE A 148 -7.79 -4.36 14.87
C ILE A 148 -7.12 -3.63 16.02
N VAL A 149 -6.70 -2.36 15.80
CA VAL A 149 -5.87 -1.62 16.76
C VAL A 149 -6.16 -0.13 16.71
N LYS A 150 -5.99 0.54 17.85
CA LYS A 150 -6.13 1.99 18.03
C LYS A 150 -4.82 2.59 18.51
N LEU A 151 -4.68 3.91 18.35
CA LEU A 151 -3.58 4.67 18.91
C LEU A 151 -3.57 4.55 20.44
N GLY A 152 -2.42 4.24 21.00
CA GLY A 152 -2.22 4.05 22.44
C GLY A 152 -2.49 2.63 22.93
N ASP A 153 -2.98 1.74 22.10
CA ASP A 153 -3.16 0.34 22.49
C ASP A 153 -1.81 -0.31 22.85
N SER A 154 -1.86 -1.29 23.74
CA SER A 154 -0.73 -2.17 24.00
C SER A 154 -0.55 -3.16 22.88
N ALA A 155 0.70 -3.51 22.63
CA ALA A 155 1.07 -4.59 21.70
C ALA A 155 2.14 -5.47 22.34
N THR A 156 2.10 -6.77 22.03
CA THR A 156 3.14 -7.72 22.42
C THR A 156 3.71 -8.38 21.18
N ILE A 157 5.03 -8.31 21.02
CA ILE A 157 5.73 -8.94 19.90
C ILE A 157 6.84 -9.82 20.46
N ALA A 158 6.74 -11.12 20.23
CA ALA A 158 7.68 -12.13 20.72
C ALA A 158 7.98 -11.97 22.23
N GLY A 159 6.93 -11.69 23.02
CA GLY A 159 7.01 -11.50 24.48
C GLY A 159 7.47 -10.11 24.93
N LYS A 160 7.78 -9.19 24.02
CA LYS A 160 8.16 -7.80 24.33
C LYS A 160 6.98 -6.86 24.20
N ALA A 161 6.77 -6.02 25.21
CA ALA A 161 5.69 -5.02 25.21
C ALA A 161 6.07 -3.76 24.41
N PHE A 162 5.08 -3.22 23.69
CA PHE A 162 5.13 -1.98 22.93
C PHE A 162 3.86 -1.16 23.16
N THR A 163 3.95 0.11 22.78
CA THR A 163 2.77 0.99 22.63
C THR A 163 2.57 1.34 21.17
N VAL A 164 1.35 1.19 20.64
CA VAL A 164 1.01 1.63 19.30
C VAL A 164 1.01 3.15 19.26
N SER A 165 2.12 3.72 18.76
CA SER A 165 2.37 5.16 18.76
C SER A 165 1.92 5.85 17.48
N GLY A 166 1.56 5.07 16.43
CA GLY A 166 1.05 5.63 15.20
C GLY A 166 0.75 4.59 14.13
N PHE A 167 0.27 5.11 13.02
CA PHE A 167 -0.02 4.31 11.83
C PHE A 167 0.93 4.68 10.71
N LEU A 168 1.42 3.66 10.02
CA LEU A 168 2.31 3.83 8.89
C LEU A 168 1.57 3.64 7.54
N ARG A 169 2.04 4.38 6.56
CA ARG A 169 1.71 4.25 5.15
C ARG A 169 2.92 3.70 4.43
N ASP A 170 2.75 2.55 3.83
CA ASP A 170 3.77 1.78 3.15
C ASP A 170 3.54 1.82 1.64
N GLY A 171 4.52 2.23 0.87
CA GLY A 171 4.39 2.33 -0.59
C GLY A 171 4.22 0.98 -1.27
N ILE A 172 4.86 -0.06 -0.75
CA ILE A 172 4.91 -1.39 -1.39
C ILE A 172 4.03 -2.44 -0.72
N MET A 173 3.85 -2.40 0.61
CA MET A 173 3.14 -3.44 1.38
C MET A 173 1.83 -2.94 2.03
N ASN A 174 1.33 -1.75 1.67
CA ASN A 174 0.10 -1.19 2.24
C ASN A 174 -1.18 -1.87 1.72
N SER A 175 -1.11 -2.48 0.56
CA SER A 175 -2.24 -3.14 -0.09
C SER A 175 -2.66 -4.40 0.65
N GLN A 176 -3.97 -4.70 0.67
CA GLN A 176 -4.49 -6.01 1.11
C GLN A 176 -4.03 -7.17 0.21
N MET A 177 -3.59 -6.86 -1.02
CA MET A 177 -3.02 -7.86 -1.94
C MET A 177 -1.54 -8.17 -1.63
N ALA A 178 -0.86 -7.35 -0.84
CA ALA A 178 0.48 -7.66 -0.39
C ALA A 178 0.41 -8.73 0.70
N GLY A 179 1.05 -9.87 0.44
CA GLY A 179 1.09 -10.99 1.39
C GLY A 179 1.87 -10.71 2.66
N SER A 180 2.53 -9.56 2.75
CA SER A 180 3.37 -9.18 3.89
C SER A 180 3.04 -7.78 4.40
N LYS A 181 3.23 -7.55 5.70
CA LYS A 181 3.04 -6.27 6.38
C LYS A 181 4.25 -5.93 7.25
N ARG A 182 4.67 -4.67 7.23
CA ARG A 182 5.79 -4.19 8.05
C ARG A 182 5.28 -3.53 9.33
N LEU A 183 5.83 -3.96 10.45
CA LEU A 183 5.67 -3.36 11.76
C LEU A 183 6.95 -2.58 12.05
N LEU A 184 6.88 -1.25 12.13
CA LEU A 184 8.05 -0.40 12.27
C LEU A 184 8.38 -0.17 13.72
N VAL A 185 9.62 -0.46 14.09
CA VAL A 185 10.17 -0.29 15.44
C VAL A 185 11.50 0.48 15.42
N HIS A 186 11.96 0.90 16.58
CA HIS A 186 13.30 1.47 16.73
C HIS A 186 14.37 0.37 16.60
N GLN A 187 15.55 0.69 16.10
CA GLN A 187 16.67 -0.25 15.89
C GLN A 187 16.98 -1.11 17.13
N LYS A 188 16.96 -0.53 18.32
CA LYS A 188 17.21 -1.24 19.58
C LYS A 188 16.25 -2.41 19.81
N GLU A 189 14.96 -2.22 19.50
CA GLU A 189 13.95 -3.26 19.62
C GLU A 189 14.10 -4.31 18.54
N TYR A 190 14.42 -3.91 17.32
CA TYR A 190 14.72 -4.81 16.22
C TYR A 190 15.88 -5.75 16.58
N ASP A 191 17.01 -5.19 17.05
CA ASP A 191 18.20 -5.96 17.44
C ASP A 191 17.88 -6.94 18.57
N ALA A 192 17.08 -6.51 19.57
CA ALA A 192 16.69 -7.34 20.70
C ALA A 192 15.77 -8.52 20.30
N LEU A 193 15.02 -8.38 19.20
CA LEU A 193 14.10 -9.41 18.71
C LEU A 193 14.65 -10.19 17.52
N PHE A 194 15.85 -9.87 17.05
CA PHE A 194 16.44 -10.44 15.84
C PHE A 194 16.45 -11.98 15.82
N SER A 195 16.75 -12.61 16.96
CA SER A 195 16.77 -14.08 17.09
C SER A 195 15.39 -14.74 17.19
N LYS A 196 14.30 -13.94 17.18
CA LYS A 196 12.92 -14.44 17.35
C LYS A 196 12.19 -14.65 16.06
N GLY A 197 12.72 -14.15 14.96
CA GLY A 197 12.12 -14.26 13.62
C GLY A 197 13.06 -14.88 12.60
N LYS A 198 12.55 -15.00 11.37
CA LYS A 198 13.32 -15.40 10.22
C LYS A 198 13.72 -14.16 9.44
N LEU A 199 15.02 -13.96 9.25
CA LEU A 199 15.54 -12.84 8.49
C LEU A 199 15.28 -13.04 7.00
N GLU A 200 14.68 -12.05 6.40
CA GLU A 200 14.50 -11.89 4.96
C GLU A 200 15.03 -10.51 4.54
N TYR A 201 15.35 -10.37 3.28
CA TYR A 201 15.85 -9.12 2.71
C TYR A 201 14.89 -8.60 1.66
N ILE A 202 14.82 -7.28 1.53
CA ILE A 202 14.09 -6.59 0.47
C ILE A 202 15.12 -5.81 -0.34
N LEU A 203 15.44 -6.33 -1.54
CA LEU A 203 16.29 -5.63 -2.50
C LEU A 203 15.42 -4.65 -3.28
N GLN A 204 15.77 -3.38 -3.27
CA GLN A 204 14.95 -2.30 -3.77
C GLN A 204 15.73 -1.46 -4.76
N PHE A 205 15.12 -1.16 -5.90
CA PHE A 205 15.77 -0.41 -6.98
C PHE A 205 14.86 0.71 -7.48
N ARG A 206 15.42 1.91 -7.53
CA ARG A 206 14.82 3.05 -8.18
C ARG A 206 15.52 3.31 -9.51
N LEU A 207 14.74 3.42 -10.57
CA LEU A 207 15.25 3.56 -11.94
C LEU A 207 15.17 5.04 -12.37
N ARG A 208 16.15 5.50 -13.15
CA ARG A 208 16.13 6.82 -13.81
C ARG A 208 14.99 6.90 -14.82
N ASP A 209 14.83 5.84 -15.60
CA ASP A 209 13.76 5.68 -16.58
C ASP A 209 12.91 4.44 -16.24
N PRO A 210 11.77 4.62 -15.54
CA PRO A 210 10.88 3.53 -15.17
C PRO A 210 10.21 2.83 -16.37
N SER A 211 10.22 3.43 -17.57
CA SER A 211 9.68 2.79 -18.76
C SER A 211 10.48 1.54 -19.16
N LYS A 212 11.76 1.48 -18.77
CA LYS A 212 12.68 0.36 -19.02
C LYS A 212 12.64 -0.73 -17.95
N LEU A 213 11.60 -0.76 -17.12
CA LEU A 213 11.46 -1.74 -16.03
C LEU A 213 11.56 -3.19 -16.53
N ASN A 214 10.88 -3.54 -17.62
CA ASN A 214 10.91 -4.91 -18.14
C ASN A 214 12.34 -5.34 -18.58
N GLN A 215 13.11 -4.40 -19.14
CA GLN A 215 14.50 -4.64 -19.48
C GLN A 215 15.35 -4.84 -18.21
N PHE A 216 15.14 -3.99 -17.20
CA PHE A 216 15.82 -4.11 -15.92
C PHE A 216 15.56 -5.48 -15.25
N GLU A 217 14.30 -5.94 -15.23
CA GLU A 217 13.95 -7.26 -14.68
C GLU A 217 14.63 -8.42 -15.42
N ALA A 218 14.72 -8.34 -16.75
CA ALA A 218 15.41 -9.32 -17.56
C ALA A 218 16.92 -9.33 -17.25
N ASP A 219 17.54 -8.16 -17.16
CA ASP A 219 18.96 -8.01 -16.84
C ASP A 219 19.27 -8.48 -15.41
N TYR A 220 18.38 -8.20 -14.44
CA TYR A 220 18.50 -8.67 -13.06
C TYR A 220 18.55 -10.19 -12.98
N LYS A 221 17.61 -10.86 -13.64
CA LYS A 221 17.56 -12.33 -13.72
C LYS A 221 18.78 -12.92 -14.42
N LYS A 222 19.19 -12.31 -15.53
CA LYS A 222 20.36 -12.75 -16.31
C LYS A 222 21.67 -12.62 -15.52
N ALA A 223 21.77 -11.66 -14.63
CA ALA A 223 22.91 -11.49 -13.74
C ALA A 223 23.01 -12.56 -12.66
N GLY A 224 22.01 -13.44 -12.53
CA GLY A 224 21.97 -14.51 -11.53
C GLY A 224 21.86 -13.99 -10.10
N LEU A 225 21.17 -12.83 -9.94
CA LEU A 225 20.89 -12.26 -8.64
C LEU A 225 19.75 -13.01 -7.95
N GLU A 226 19.53 -12.68 -6.68
CA GLU A 226 18.58 -13.32 -5.79
C GLU A 226 17.14 -13.22 -6.32
N VAL A 227 16.48 -14.39 -6.52
CA VAL A 227 15.08 -14.50 -7.00
C VAL A 227 14.34 -15.66 -6.32
N ASN A 228 14.56 -15.87 -5.02
CA ASN A 228 13.94 -16.97 -4.28
C ASN A 228 12.72 -16.54 -3.43
N GLY A 229 12.25 -15.33 -3.61
CA GLY A 229 11.06 -14.78 -2.95
C GLY A 229 10.17 -13.98 -3.92
N PRO A 230 9.07 -13.41 -3.43
CA PRO A 230 8.19 -12.57 -4.24
C PRO A 230 8.92 -11.34 -4.76
N SER A 231 8.58 -10.94 -5.99
CA SER A 231 9.00 -9.67 -6.57
C SER A 231 7.81 -8.77 -6.87
N GLY A 232 8.05 -7.47 -6.93
CA GLY A 232 7.03 -6.51 -7.22
C GLY A 232 7.56 -5.29 -7.99
N SER A 233 6.68 -4.64 -8.70
CA SER A 233 6.98 -3.43 -9.43
C SER A 233 6.09 -2.27 -9.00
N HIS A 234 6.53 -1.03 -9.25
CA HIS A 234 5.74 0.16 -8.93
C HIS A 234 4.34 0.14 -9.58
N ARG A 235 4.18 -0.54 -10.74
CA ARG A 235 2.87 -0.72 -11.38
C ARG A 235 1.94 -1.57 -10.51
N LEU A 236 2.45 -2.68 -9.96
CA LEU A 236 1.70 -3.54 -9.04
C LEU A 236 1.40 -2.83 -7.72
N PHE A 237 2.36 -2.07 -7.19
CA PHE A 237 2.16 -1.32 -5.95
C PHE A 237 1.06 -0.25 -6.11
N LYS A 238 1.09 0.50 -7.22
CA LYS A 238 0.02 1.46 -7.54
C LYS A 238 -1.33 0.78 -7.70
N LEU A 239 -1.40 -0.32 -8.44
CA LEU A 239 -2.63 -1.09 -8.63
C LEU A 239 -3.18 -1.60 -7.30
N GLY A 240 -2.35 -2.21 -6.47
CA GLY A 240 -2.74 -2.72 -5.16
C GLY A 240 -3.29 -1.62 -4.24
N ASN A 241 -2.61 -0.47 -4.19
CA ASN A 241 -3.07 0.69 -3.42
C ASN A 241 -4.39 1.25 -3.98
N ALA A 242 -4.55 1.29 -5.31
CA ALA A 242 -5.78 1.74 -5.96
C ALA A 242 -6.96 0.80 -5.67
N MET A 243 -6.77 -0.51 -5.73
CA MET A 243 -7.80 -1.49 -5.41
C MET A 243 -8.25 -1.39 -3.96
N SER A 244 -7.33 -1.22 -3.03
CA SER A 244 -7.63 -1.06 -1.60
C SER A 244 -8.44 0.22 -1.29
N GLY A 245 -8.33 1.26 -2.12
CA GLY A 245 -9.06 2.52 -1.98
C GLY A 245 -10.30 2.65 -2.88
N GLY A 246 -10.39 1.83 -3.94
CA GLY A 246 -11.37 2.01 -5.03
C GLY A 246 -12.75 1.39 -4.79
N VAL A 247 -12.96 0.61 -3.74
CA VAL A 247 -14.24 -0.08 -3.47
C VAL A 247 -15.41 0.90 -3.40
N MET A 248 -15.25 2.01 -2.69
CA MET A 248 -16.30 3.04 -2.56
C MET A 248 -16.66 3.66 -3.91
N ILE A 249 -15.67 3.89 -4.76
CA ILE A 249 -15.85 4.42 -6.12
C ILE A 249 -16.68 3.44 -6.97
N GLY A 250 -16.35 2.15 -6.90
CA GLY A 250 -17.12 1.10 -7.58
C GLY A 250 -18.57 1.06 -7.12
N ILE A 251 -18.84 1.14 -5.83
CA ILE A 251 -20.20 1.17 -5.27
C ILE A 251 -20.99 2.37 -5.81
N LEU A 252 -20.42 3.57 -5.83
CA LEU A 252 -21.07 4.77 -6.34
C LEU A 252 -21.45 4.65 -7.83
N LEU A 253 -20.56 4.07 -8.63
CA LEU A 253 -20.83 3.83 -10.05
C LEU A 253 -21.94 2.79 -10.26
N VAL A 254 -21.94 1.70 -9.52
CA VAL A 254 -23.00 0.69 -9.59
C VAL A 254 -24.37 1.28 -9.20
N ILE A 255 -24.44 2.03 -8.10
CA ILE A 255 -25.68 2.71 -7.68
C ILE A 255 -26.15 3.69 -8.77
N SER A 256 -25.24 4.47 -9.37
CA SER A 256 -25.56 5.38 -10.46
C SER A 256 -26.20 4.66 -11.65
N ILE A 257 -25.62 3.52 -12.07
CA ILE A 257 -26.14 2.70 -13.16
C ILE A 257 -27.54 2.17 -12.83
N LEU A 258 -27.73 1.63 -11.62
CA LEU A 258 -29.02 1.10 -11.18
C LEU A 258 -30.11 2.18 -11.19
N ILE A 259 -29.79 3.40 -10.76
CA ILE A 259 -30.73 4.54 -10.78
C ILE A 259 -31.15 4.87 -12.22
N VAL A 260 -30.24 4.78 -13.18
CA VAL A 260 -30.53 5.10 -14.59
C VAL A 260 -31.38 4.00 -15.24
N LEU A 261 -31.23 2.74 -14.79
CA LEU A 261 -31.99 1.59 -15.32
C LEU A 261 -33.40 1.45 -14.74
N MET A 262 -33.71 2.13 -13.64
CA MET A 262 -35.06 2.20 -13.03
C MET A 262 -35.94 3.25 -13.70
#